data_4ec1229432daaace8c71c2f7d9b56cb3
#
_entry.id   4ec1229432daaace8c71c2f7d9b56cb3
#
_cell.length_a   1.000
_cell.length_b   1.000
_cell.length_c   1.000
_cell.angle_alpha   90.00
_cell.angle_beta   90.00
_cell.angle_gamma   90.00
#
_symmetry.space_group_name_H-M   'P 1'
#
loop_
_entity.id
_entity.type
_entity.pdbx_description
1 polymer ?
#
loop_
_entity_poly.entity_id
_entity_poly.type
_entity_poly.pdbx_seq_one_letter_code
_entity_poly.pdbx_strand_id
1 'polypeptide(L)'
;MDIYDRDYYERGIETGKSCYQNYRWVPELTIPMAMTMIDYLSIKPQHSILDFGCAKGYLVKAFRWLNRECYGHDTSKYAIDNCDPEVKGLCFLDNPHRTGSFDFCIAKDVFEHIPLSRLKEFFEKNVAERYFAVIPLGKDGKFFAPANNLDVTHVNCMTEDEWIQFFADNYLGCERFTHRIEGIKDSYYEKYPTGHGFFTLCR
;
A
#
# COMPACT_ATOMS: atom_id res chain seq x y z
N MET A 1 -1.85 -1.28 22.92
CA MET A 1 -1.18 -0.04 22.51
C MET A 1 -1.09 -0.11 20.97
N ASP A 2 -1.54 0.90 20.26
CA ASP A 2 -1.49 0.91 18.79
C ASP A 2 -0.02 1.00 18.36
N ILE A 3 0.47 0.02 17.60
CA ILE A 3 1.87 0.00 17.14
C ILE A 3 2.13 1.10 16.12
N TYR A 4 1.11 1.45 15.33
CA TYR A 4 1.16 2.52 14.31
C TYR A 4 0.86 3.88 14.93
N ASP A 5 1.58 4.22 15.98
CA ASP A 5 1.46 5.45 16.75
C ASP A 5 2.33 6.59 16.16
N ARG A 6 2.44 7.71 16.91
CA ARG A 6 3.28 8.83 16.54
C ARG A 6 4.74 8.42 16.31
N ASP A 7 5.28 7.57 17.17
CA ASP A 7 6.68 7.18 17.08
C ASP A 7 6.96 6.37 15.80
N TYR A 8 6.00 5.55 15.37
CA TYR A 8 6.09 4.80 14.11
C TYR A 8 6.28 5.74 12.90
N TYR A 9 5.51 6.83 12.81
CA TYR A 9 5.55 7.75 11.65
C TYR A 9 6.61 8.84 11.79
N GLU A 10 6.81 9.39 12.98
CA GLU A 10 7.65 10.59 13.16
C GLU A 10 9.09 10.26 13.55
N ARG A 11 9.30 9.17 14.27
CA ARG A 11 10.57 8.79 14.88
C ARG A 11 10.88 7.30 14.76
N GLY A 12 10.35 6.64 13.74
CA GLY A 12 10.46 5.19 13.58
C GLY A 12 11.91 4.69 13.59
N ILE A 13 12.81 5.40 12.89
CA ILE A 13 14.24 5.08 12.86
C ILE A 13 14.86 5.22 14.28
N GLU A 14 14.57 6.31 14.99
CA GLU A 14 15.11 6.56 16.34
C GLU A 14 14.60 5.54 17.36
N THR A 15 13.33 5.15 17.23
CA THR A 15 12.68 4.23 18.18
C THR A 15 12.81 2.77 17.78
N GLY A 16 13.37 2.48 16.62
CA GLY A 16 13.50 1.12 16.08
C GLY A 16 12.16 0.47 15.72
N LYS A 17 11.09 1.27 15.49
CA LYS A 17 9.76 0.76 15.15
C LYS A 17 9.56 0.57 13.66
N SER A 18 10.10 1.50 12.84
CA SER A 18 9.91 1.51 11.39
C SER A 18 11.04 2.24 10.66
N CYS A 19 10.99 2.27 9.34
CA CYS A 19 11.91 3.04 8.50
C CYS A 19 11.49 4.51 8.33
N TYR A 20 10.42 4.96 8.98
CA TYR A 20 9.94 6.33 8.84
C TYR A 20 10.67 7.29 9.79
N GLN A 21 10.92 8.51 9.25
CA GLN A 21 11.41 9.65 10.01
C GLN A 21 10.72 10.90 9.47
N ASN A 22 9.96 11.60 10.32
CA ASN A 22 9.20 12.79 9.93
C ASN A 22 8.33 12.54 8.68
N TYR A 23 7.41 11.56 8.75
CA TYR A 23 6.53 11.18 7.64
C TYR A 23 5.62 12.34 7.23
N ARG A 24 5.89 12.90 6.06
CA ARG A 24 5.27 14.14 5.57
C ARG A 24 4.93 14.07 4.09
N TRP A 25 4.12 15.01 3.65
CA TRP A 25 3.85 15.24 2.24
C TRP A 25 5.13 15.60 1.47
N VAL A 26 5.40 14.86 0.41
CA VAL A 26 6.52 15.06 -0.53
C VAL A 26 5.93 15.02 -1.94
N PRO A 27 5.46 16.17 -2.47
CA PRO A 27 4.75 16.21 -3.75
C PRO A 27 5.61 15.71 -4.92
N GLU A 28 6.91 15.98 -4.91
CA GLU A 28 7.86 15.57 -5.94
C GLU A 28 8.01 14.05 -6.05
N LEU A 29 7.67 13.33 -5.00
CA LEU A 29 7.65 11.87 -4.97
C LEU A 29 6.25 11.33 -5.23
N THR A 30 5.23 11.87 -4.56
CA THR A 30 3.92 11.24 -4.49
C THR A 30 3.08 11.52 -5.74
N ILE A 31 3.17 12.73 -6.32
CA ILE A 31 2.40 13.08 -7.53
C ILE A 31 2.89 12.26 -8.75
N PRO A 32 4.21 12.22 -9.07
CA PRO A 32 4.68 11.37 -10.18
C PRO A 32 4.34 9.90 -9.97
N MET A 33 4.45 9.38 -8.75
CA MET A 33 4.06 8.00 -8.44
C MET A 33 2.58 7.75 -8.72
N ALA A 34 1.68 8.65 -8.32
CA ALA A 34 0.24 8.54 -8.63
C ALA A 34 -0.03 8.62 -10.14
N MET A 35 0.68 9.48 -10.88
CA MET A 35 0.60 9.54 -12.35
C MET A 35 1.01 8.22 -12.99
N THR A 36 2.14 7.65 -12.55
CA THR A 36 2.59 6.33 -13.01
C THR A 36 1.55 5.25 -12.74
N MET A 37 0.94 5.23 -11.54
CA MET A 37 -0.12 4.26 -11.23
C MET A 37 -1.34 4.44 -12.13
N ILE A 38 -1.75 5.68 -12.41
CA ILE A 38 -2.87 5.98 -13.31
C ILE A 38 -2.60 5.41 -14.70
N ASP A 39 -1.42 5.64 -15.25
CA ASP A 39 -1.05 5.19 -16.59
C ASP A 39 -0.90 3.66 -16.64
N TYR A 40 -0.16 3.08 -15.70
CA TYR A 40 0.11 1.65 -15.64
C TYR A 40 -1.16 0.80 -15.48
N LEU A 41 -2.08 1.24 -14.63
CA LEU A 41 -3.35 0.56 -14.35
C LEU A 41 -4.48 1.01 -15.28
N SER A 42 -4.24 1.99 -16.15
CA SER A 42 -5.25 2.60 -17.01
C SER A 42 -6.47 3.15 -16.24
N ILE A 43 -6.19 3.79 -15.09
CA ILE A 43 -7.23 4.37 -14.23
C ILE A 43 -7.85 5.58 -14.91
N LYS A 44 -9.16 5.52 -15.15
CA LYS A 44 -9.94 6.59 -15.80
C LYS A 44 -10.61 7.52 -14.77
N PRO A 45 -11.01 8.76 -15.16
CA PRO A 45 -11.63 9.70 -14.21
C PRO A 45 -12.87 9.17 -13.48
N GLN A 46 -13.63 8.26 -14.10
CA GLN A 46 -14.83 7.68 -13.51
C GLN A 46 -14.56 6.51 -12.57
N HIS A 47 -13.35 5.97 -12.54
CA HIS A 47 -13.00 4.87 -11.65
C HIS A 47 -12.82 5.36 -10.21
N SER A 48 -13.29 4.56 -9.29
CA SER A 48 -13.15 4.77 -7.85
C SER A 48 -11.97 3.97 -7.31
N ILE A 49 -11.19 4.57 -6.42
CA ILE A 49 -9.96 4.02 -5.86
C ILE A 49 -10.08 3.95 -4.35
N LEU A 50 -9.66 2.83 -3.77
CA LEU A 50 -9.34 2.70 -2.35
C LEU A 50 -7.82 2.64 -2.19
N ASP A 51 -7.23 3.60 -1.46
CA ASP A 51 -5.87 3.54 -0.94
C ASP A 51 -5.91 2.81 0.41
N PHE A 52 -5.57 1.54 0.40
CA PHE A 52 -5.62 0.66 1.57
C PHE A 52 -4.28 0.71 2.31
N GLY A 53 -4.29 1.16 3.56
CA GLY A 53 -3.09 1.54 4.30
C GLY A 53 -2.63 2.96 3.95
N CYS A 54 -3.58 3.90 3.88
CA CYS A 54 -3.34 5.26 3.36
C CYS A 54 -2.48 6.16 4.27
N ALA A 55 -2.17 5.74 5.49
CA ALA A 55 -1.47 6.55 6.48
C ALA A 55 -2.11 7.94 6.63
N LYS A 56 -1.36 9.02 6.43
CA LYS A 56 -1.86 10.41 6.49
C LYS A 56 -2.55 10.88 5.20
N GLY A 57 -2.90 9.99 4.28
CA GLY A 57 -3.70 10.27 3.09
C GLY A 57 -2.95 10.96 1.95
N TYR A 58 -1.62 10.91 1.91
CA TYR A 58 -0.85 11.62 0.88
C TYR A 58 -1.05 11.08 -0.53
N LEU A 59 -1.19 9.76 -0.68
CA LEU A 59 -1.50 9.18 -1.99
C LEU A 59 -2.95 9.49 -2.40
N VAL A 60 -3.90 9.48 -1.46
CA VAL A 60 -5.28 9.96 -1.68
C VAL A 60 -5.27 11.40 -2.20
N LYS A 61 -4.50 12.30 -1.56
CA LYS A 61 -4.35 13.70 -2.00
C LYS A 61 -3.82 13.80 -3.43
N ALA A 62 -2.77 13.05 -3.76
CA ALA A 62 -2.21 13.05 -5.11
C ALA A 62 -3.24 12.60 -6.16
N PHE A 63 -3.98 11.52 -5.92
CA PHE A 63 -5.04 11.08 -6.83
C PHE A 63 -6.15 12.13 -6.97
N ARG A 64 -6.57 12.77 -5.88
CA ARG A 64 -7.60 13.84 -5.91
C ARG A 64 -7.12 15.05 -6.74
N TRP A 65 -5.87 15.46 -6.59
CA TRP A 65 -5.29 16.54 -7.40
C TRP A 65 -5.21 16.17 -8.90
N LEU A 66 -5.07 14.88 -9.21
CA LEU A 66 -5.09 14.34 -10.57
C LEU A 66 -6.51 14.00 -11.06
N ASN A 67 -7.53 14.54 -10.41
CA ASN A 67 -8.94 14.34 -10.75
C ASN A 67 -9.35 12.86 -10.80
N ARG A 68 -8.95 12.09 -9.77
CA ARG A 68 -9.37 10.69 -9.56
C ARG A 68 -10.15 10.57 -8.26
N GLU A 69 -11.27 9.84 -8.30
CA GLU A 69 -12.05 9.55 -7.11
C GLU A 69 -11.30 8.54 -6.23
N CYS A 70 -10.70 9.02 -5.13
CA CYS A 70 -9.90 8.19 -4.22
C CYS A 70 -10.32 8.42 -2.78
N TYR A 71 -10.41 7.32 -2.03
CA TYR A 71 -10.65 7.27 -0.59
C TYR A 71 -9.54 6.50 0.08
N GLY A 72 -9.27 6.78 1.36
CA GLY A 72 -8.25 6.10 2.13
C GLY A 72 -8.84 5.29 3.28
N HIS A 73 -8.19 4.19 3.59
CA HIS A 73 -8.42 3.41 4.81
C HIS A 73 -7.09 3.15 5.51
N ASP A 74 -7.04 3.33 6.82
CA ASP A 74 -5.90 2.96 7.65
C ASP A 74 -6.37 2.53 9.03
N THR A 75 -5.66 1.60 9.66
CA THR A 75 -5.94 1.14 11.04
C THR A 75 -5.32 2.04 12.10
N SER A 76 -4.39 2.92 11.72
CA SER A 76 -3.74 3.86 12.61
C SER A 76 -4.65 5.04 12.95
N LYS A 77 -5.12 5.07 14.19
CA LYS A 77 -5.84 6.26 14.69
C LYS A 77 -4.97 7.52 14.62
N TYR A 78 -3.67 7.41 14.92
CA TYR A 78 -2.74 8.53 14.83
C TYR A 78 -2.66 9.08 13.40
N ALA A 79 -2.51 8.21 12.41
CA ALA A 79 -2.40 8.64 11.02
C ALA A 79 -3.68 9.33 10.54
N ILE A 80 -4.86 8.78 10.83
CA ILE A 80 -6.15 9.36 10.44
C ILE A 80 -6.42 10.69 11.17
N ASP A 81 -6.14 10.79 12.47
CA ASP A 81 -6.28 12.04 13.21
C ASP A 81 -5.36 13.15 12.67
N ASN A 82 -4.18 12.77 12.13
CA ASN A 82 -3.17 13.66 11.54
C ASN A 82 -3.14 13.60 10.01
N CYS A 83 -4.25 13.17 9.39
CA CYS A 83 -4.41 13.15 7.95
C CYS A 83 -4.26 14.55 7.36
N ASP A 84 -3.75 14.63 6.12
CA ASP A 84 -3.63 15.90 5.40
C ASP A 84 -5.00 16.62 5.36
N PRO A 85 -5.06 17.91 5.73
CA PRO A 85 -6.32 18.66 5.84
C PRO A 85 -7.17 18.65 4.56
N GLU A 86 -6.56 18.57 3.37
CA GLU A 86 -7.28 18.58 2.10
C GLU A 86 -8.04 17.27 1.82
N VAL A 87 -7.67 16.18 2.50
CA VAL A 87 -8.32 14.87 2.35
C VAL A 87 -8.89 14.34 3.67
N LYS A 88 -8.93 15.20 4.70
CA LYS A 88 -9.62 14.90 5.94
C LYS A 88 -11.12 14.69 5.66
N GLY A 89 -11.65 13.52 5.98
CA GLY A 89 -13.01 13.12 5.59
C GLY A 89 -13.09 12.28 4.32
N LEU A 90 -11.95 12.06 3.65
CA LEU A 90 -11.80 11.04 2.61
C LEU A 90 -10.96 9.84 3.08
N CYS A 91 -10.32 9.97 4.25
CA CYS A 91 -9.54 8.91 4.90
C CYS A 91 -10.24 8.47 6.19
N PHE A 92 -10.37 7.16 6.40
CA PHE A 92 -11.20 6.57 7.44
C PHE A 92 -10.43 5.52 8.25
N LEU A 93 -10.73 5.44 9.53
CA LEU A 93 -10.20 4.41 10.42
C LEU A 93 -10.82 3.03 10.14
N ASP A 94 -12.07 3.01 9.72
CA ASP A 94 -12.79 1.84 9.23
C ASP A 94 -12.96 1.95 7.72
N ASN A 95 -13.24 0.82 7.05
CA ASN A 95 -13.52 0.85 5.61
C ASN A 95 -14.58 1.92 5.31
N PRO A 96 -14.32 2.81 4.34
CA PRO A 96 -15.30 3.83 3.98
C PRO A 96 -16.62 3.14 3.62
N HIS A 97 -17.70 3.57 4.28
CA HIS A 97 -19.03 3.07 4.05
C HIS A 97 -19.49 3.47 2.64
N ARG A 98 -19.14 2.65 1.68
CA ARG A 98 -19.59 2.77 0.30
C ARG A 98 -20.51 1.58 -0.02
N THR A 99 -21.63 1.86 -0.66
CA THR A 99 -22.46 0.82 -1.29
C THR A 99 -21.77 0.37 -2.56
N GLY A 100 -21.30 -0.87 -2.59
CA GLY A 100 -20.58 -1.46 -3.71
C GLY A 100 -19.06 -1.51 -3.54
N SER A 101 -18.39 -2.23 -4.44
CA SER A 101 -16.94 -2.34 -4.49
C SER A 101 -16.30 -1.11 -5.16
N PHE A 102 -15.01 -0.91 -4.92
CA PHE A 102 -14.19 0.02 -5.69
C PHE A 102 -13.78 -0.61 -7.01
N ASP A 103 -13.47 0.22 -8.02
CA ASP A 103 -12.85 -0.28 -9.25
C ASP A 103 -11.41 -0.75 -8.99
N PHE A 104 -10.68 -0.03 -8.13
CA PHE A 104 -9.31 -0.35 -7.75
C PHE A 104 -9.09 -0.27 -6.24
N CYS A 105 -8.33 -1.23 -5.70
CA CYS A 105 -7.72 -1.15 -4.37
C CYS A 105 -6.20 -1.10 -4.55
N ILE A 106 -5.57 -0.05 -4.06
CA ILE A 106 -4.12 0.11 -4.06
C ILE A 106 -3.62 -0.17 -2.65
N ALA A 107 -2.69 -1.12 -2.51
CA ALA A 107 -2.05 -1.48 -1.26
C ALA A 107 -0.53 -1.41 -1.46
N LYS A 108 0.07 -0.30 -1.06
CA LYS A 108 1.50 -0.08 -1.22
C LYS A 108 2.21 -0.14 0.13
N ASP A 109 3.07 -1.14 0.31
CA ASP A 109 3.75 -1.42 1.58
C ASP A 109 2.73 -1.64 2.72
N VAL A 110 1.82 -2.62 2.54
CA VAL A 110 0.71 -2.90 3.46
C VAL A 110 0.54 -4.39 3.74
N PHE A 111 0.52 -5.25 2.73
CA PHE A 111 0.17 -6.66 2.91
C PHE A 111 1.21 -7.44 3.71
N GLU A 112 2.46 -6.99 3.72
CA GLU A 112 3.51 -7.54 4.58
C GLU A 112 3.26 -7.33 6.08
N HIS A 113 2.42 -6.36 6.44
CA HIS A 113 2.07 -6.05 7.82
C HIS A 113 0.85 -6.82 8.34
N ILE A 114 0.06 -7.44 7.47
CA ILE A 114 -1.23 -8.01 7.82
C ILE A 114 -1.14 -9.55 7.83
N PRO A 115 -1.43 -10.23 8.95
CA PRO A 115 -1.43 -11.69 8.97
C PRO A 115 -2.24 -12.30 7.84
N LEU A 116 -1.76 -13.36 7.18
CA LEU A 116 -2.39 -13.97 6.01
C LEU A 116 -3.87 -14.35 6.23
N SER A 117 -4.24 -14.77 7.45
CA SER A 117 -5.63 -15.05 7.82
C SER A 117 -6.53 -13.81 7.72
N ARG A 118 -6.00 -12.63 8.08
CA ARG A 118 -6.72 -11.36 7.98
C ARG A 118 -6.78 -10.84 6.54
N LEU A 119 -5.73 -11.07 5.76
CA LEU A 119 -5.74 -10.78 4.32
C LEU A 119 -6.79 -11.63 3.59
N LYS A 120 -6.92 -12.91 3.96
CA LYS A 120 -7.98 -13.77 3.44
C LYS A 120 -9.36 -13.18 3.74
N GLU A 121 -9.66 -12.83 5.00
CA GLU A 121 -10.92 -12.18 5.40
C GLU A 121 -11.15 -10.85 4.63
N PHE A 122 -10.09 -10.10 4.34
CA PHE A 122 -10.17 -8.87 3.56
C PHE A 122 -10.57 -9.15 2.10
N PHE A 123 -9.94 -10.14 1.46
CA PHE A 123 -10.29 -10.50 0.07
C PHE A 123 -11.69 -11.09 -0.03
N GLU A 124 -12.17 -11.85 0.96
CA GLU A 124 -13.54 -12.39 1.00
C GLU A 124 -14.61 -11.27 1.00
N LYS A 125 -14.30 -10.08 1.53
CA LYS A 125 -15.23 -8.93 1.55
C LYS A 125 -15.44 -8.27 0.18
N ASN A 126 -14.63 -8.60 -0.82
CA ASN A 126 -14.79 -8.13 -2.19
C ASN A 126 -14.80 -6.58 -2.31
N VAL A 127 -13.83 -5.93 -1.69
CA VAL A 127 -13.81 -4.47 -1.58
C VAL A 127 -13.48 -3.77 -2.90
N ALA A 128 -12.87 -4.47 -3.87
CA ALA A 128 -12.53 -3.92 -5.18
C ALA A 128 -12.57 -5.01 -6.27
N GLU A 129 -12.73 -4.57 -7.52
CA GLU A 129 -12.66 -5.45 -8.70
C GLU A 129 -11.21 -5.80 -9.05
N ARG A 130 -10.30 -4.83 -8.92
CA ARG A 130 -8.88 -4.96 -9.18
C ARG A 130 -8.06 -4.51 -7.99
N TYR A 131 -6.94 -5.20 -7.76
CA TYR A 131 -5.99 -4.84 -6.71
C TYR A 131 -4.63 -4.55 -7.34
N PHE A 132 -3.96 -3.54 -6.83
CA PHE A 132 -2.57 -3.26 -7.12
C PHE A 132 -1.79 -3.27 -5.82
N ALA A 133 -0.92 -4.26 -5.67
CA ALA A 133 -0.11 -4.41 -4.47
C ALA A 133 1.37 -4.17 -4.78
N VAL A 134 2.04 -3.37 -3.96
CA VAL A 134 3.49 -3.20 -3.95
C VAL A 134 3.99 -3.76 -2.63
N ILE A 135 4.75 -4.85 -2.68
CA ILE A 135 5.10 -5.64 -1.50
C ILE A 135 6.61 -5.88 -1.45
N PRO A 136 7.29 -5.63 -0.32
CA PRO A 136 8.66 -6.06 -0.13
C PRO A 136 8.76 -7.59 -0.15
N LEU A 137 9.70 -8.10 -0.93
CA LEU A 137 9.92 -9.53 -1.09
C LEU A 137 11.08 -10.03 -0.25
N GLY A 138 11.02 -11.29 0.11
CA GLY A 138 12.05 -11.96 0.87
C GLY A 138 11.92 -13.46 0.84
N LYS A 139 12.84 -14.13 1.52
CA LYS A 139 12.88 -15.59 1.64
C LYS A 139 13.45 -15.98 3.00
N ASP A 140 12.97 -17.09 3.55
CA ASP A 140 13.46 -17.66 4.81
C ASP A 140 13.52 -16.62 5.96
N GLY A 141 12.50 -15.76 6.05
CA GLY A 141 12.38 -14.72 7.07
C GLY A 141 13.30 -13.51 6.90
N LYS A 142 13.93 -13.34 5.72
CA LYS A 142 14.79 -12.20 5.40
C LYS A 142 14.32 -11.48 4.14
N PHE A 143 14.00 -10.21 4.25
CA PHE A 143 13.69 -9.38 3.09
C PHE A 143 14.93 -9.13 2.25
N PHE A 144 14.77 -9.12 0.92
CA PHE A 144 15.88 -8.89 -0.03
C PHE A 144 16.42 -7.46 0.07
N ALA A 145 15.58 -6.47 0.42
CA ALA A 145 16.02 -5.13 0.78
C ALA A 145 16.19 -5.03 2.31
N PRO A 146 17.44 -4.89 2.82
CA PRO A 146 17.72 -4.98 4.27
C PRO A 146 16.95 -3.99 5.14
N ALA A 147 16.57 -2.81 4.61
CA ALA A 147 15.78 -1.84 5.33
C ALA A 147 14.43 -2.41 5.81
N ASN A 148 13.83 -3.32 5.04
CA ASN A 148 12.55 -3.93 5.39
C ASN A 148 12.65 -4.89 6.60
N ASN A 149 13.85 -5.35 6.95
CA ASN A 149 14.08 -6.16 8.16
C ASN A 149 14.11 -5.31 9.45
N LEU A 150 14.12 -3.98 9.34
CA LEU A 150 14.13 -3.07 10.48
C LEU A 150 12.73 -2.72 10.96
N ASP A 151 11.71 -2.94 10.13
CA ASP A 151 10.33 -2.70 10.52
C ASP A 151 9.78 -3.88 11.30
N VAL A 152 9.51 -3.65 12.58
CA VAL A 152 9.06 -4.70 13.51
C VAL A 152 7.63 -5.17 13.25
N THR A 153 6.90 -4.50 12.37
CA THR A 153 5.51 -4.81 12.01
C THR A 153 5.39 -5.70 10.78
N HIS A 154 6.50 -6.00 10.09
CA HIS A 154 6.51 -6.94 8.96
C HIS A 154 6.33 -8.38 9.45
N VAL A 155 5.19 -8.97 9.16
CA VAL A 155 4.84 -10.35 9.57
C VAL A 155 4.88 -11.36 8.42
N ASN A 156 4.84 -10.90 7.17
CA ASN A 156 4.91 -11.75 5.98
C ASN A 156 6.16 -11.42 5.17
N CYS A 157 7.15 -12.29 5.25
CA CYS A 157 8.36 -12.25 4.42
C CYS A 157 8.30 -13.41 3.43
N MET A 158 7.83 -13.13 2.20
CA MET A 158 7.51 -14.14 1.19
C MET A 158 8.16 -13.77 -0.14
N THR A 159 8.39 -14.79 -0.97
CA THR A 159 8.82 -14.65 -2.37
C THR A 159 7.64 -14.23 -3.27
N GLU A 160 7.95 -13.87 -4.52
CA GLU A 160 6.92 -13.59 -5.53
C GLU A 160 6.00 -14.79 -5.78
N ASP A 161 6.56 -16.00 -5.87
CA ASP A 161 5.78 -17.21 -6.12
C ASP A 161 4.84 -17.54 -4.96
N GLU A 162 5.30 -17.36 -3.71
CA GLU A 162 4.48 -17.57 -2.52
C GLU A 162 3.32 -16.56 -2.45
N TRP A 163 3.57 -15.29 -2.81
CA TRP A 163 2.50 -14.29 -2.90
C TRP A 163 1.51 -14.62 -4.03
N ILE A 164 1.98 -14.99 -5.24
CA ILE A 164 1.12 -15.37 -6.37
C ILE A 164 0.24 -16.57 -5.98
N GLN A 165 0.82 -17.58 -5.32
CA GLN A 165 0.06 -18.73 -4.85
C GLN A 165 -0.98 -18.34 -3.79
N PHE A 166 -0.59 -17.48 -2.82
CA PHE A 166 -1.52 -16.98 -1.80
C PHE A 166 -2.69 -16.22 -2.43
N PHE A 167 -2.45 -15.38 -3.43
CA PHE A 167 -3.52 -14.68 -4.15
C PHE A 167 -4.43 -15.66 -4.89
N ALA A 168 -3.88 -16.64 -5.60
CA ALA A 168 -4.64 -17.66 -6.30
C ALA A 168 -5.53 -18.50 -5.34
N ASP A 169 -5.02 -18.88 -4.17
CA ASP A 169 -5.75 -19.59 -3.13
C ASP A 169 -6.91 -18.76 -2.54
N ASN A 170 -6.89 -17.44 -2.75
CA ASN A 170 -7.93 -16.50 -2.33
C ASN A 170 -8.75 -15.93 -3.50
N TYR A 171 -8.80 -16.66 -4.62
CA TYR A 171 -9.59 -16.34 -5.82
C TYR A 171 -9.21 -15.03 -6.50
N LEU A 172 -7.93 -14.66 -6.42
CA LEU A 172 -7.37 -13.52 -7.13
C LEU A 172 -6.37 -14.00 -8.17
N GLY A 173 -6.67 -13.76 -9.44
CA GLY A 173 -5.73 -14.00 -10.54
C GLY A 173 -4.67 -12.91 -10.60
N CYS A 174 -3.40 -13.29 -10.69
CA CYS A 174 -2.33 -12.34 -10.95
C CYS A 174 -2.24 -12.07 -12.45
N GLU A 175 -2.81 -10.94 -12.91
CA GLU A 175 -2.78 -10.54 -14.32
C GLU A 175 -1.38 -10.11 -14.77
N ARG A 176 -0.65 -9.41 -13.89
CA ARG A 176 0.71 -8.92 -14.16
C ARG A 176 1.54 -8.93 -12.89
N PHE A 177 2.79 -9.36 -13.05
CA PHE A 177 3.82 -9.24 -12.04
C PHE A 177 5.08 -8.61 -12.65
N THR A 178 5.75 -7.76 -11.89
CA THR A 178 7.07 -7.21 -12.23
C THR A 178 7.82 -6.78 -10.97
N HIS A 179 9.13 -6.74 -11.05
CA HIS A 179 9.97 -6.15 -10.00
C HIS A 179 10.20 -4.64 -10.19
N ARG A 180 9.76 -4.06 -11.31
CA ARG A 180 9.98 -2.65 -11.63
C ARG A 180 8.78 -2.02 -12.30
N ILE A 181 8.37 -0.88 -11.78
CA ILE A 181 7.56 0.13 -12.47
C ILE A 181 8.30 1.44 -12.26
N GLU A 182 8.81 2.03 -13.35
CA GLU A 182 9.55 3.30 -13.32
C GLU A 182 8.69 4.40 -12.69
N GLY A 183 9.28 5.17 -11.77
CA GLY A 183 8.57 6.18 -10.99
C GLY A 183 8.01 5.68 -9.66
N ILE A 184 8.09 4.36 -9.38
CA ILE A 184 7.67 3.78 -8.10
C ILE A 184 8.82 3.00 -7.47
N LYS A 185 9.35 3.50 -6.35
CA LYS A 185 10.47 2.86 -5.61
C LYS A 185 11.78 2.71 -6.42
N ASP A 186 12.06 3.59 -7.36
CA ASP A 186 13.26 3.50 -8.21
C ASP A 186 14.55 3.40 -7.41
N SER A 187 14.73 4.19 -6.36
CA SER A 187 15.90 4.16 -5.49
C SER A 187 16.09 2.82 -4.76
N TYR A 188 15.00 2.08 -4.51
CA TYR A 188 15.07 0.71 -3.99
C TYR A 188 15.45 -0.26 -5.08
N TYR A 189 14.85 -0.15 -6.26
CA TYR A 189 15.13 -1.02 -7.39
C TYR A 189 16.60 -0.96 -7.82
N GLU A 190 17.19 0.24 -7.88
CA GLU A 190 18.62 0.42 -8.22
C GLU A 190 19.56 -0.36 -7.30
N LYS A 191 19.20 -0.49 -6.02
CA LYS A 191 20.02 -1.17 -5.01
C LYS A 191 19.63 -2.64 -4.84
N TYR A 192 18.34 -2.95 -4.97
CA TYR A 192 17.74 -4.25 -4.70
C TYR A 192 16.72 -4.59 -5.79
N PRO A 193 17.14 -5.01 -6.99
CA PRO A 193 16.26 -5.20 -8.16
C PRO A 193 15.08 -6.16 -7.94
N THR A 194 15.23 -7.13 -7.03
CA THR A 194 14.17 -8.08 -6.64
C THR A 194 13.57 -7.77 -5.27
N GLY A 195 13.88 -6.60 -4.71
CA GLY A 195 13.49 -6.24 -3.34
C GLY A 195 12.00 -5.98 -3.15
N HIS A 196 11.27 -5.71 -4.24
CA HIS A 196 9.82 -5.50 -4.24
C HIS A 196 9.15 -6.21 -5.40
N GLY A 197 7.93 -6.68 -5.18
CA GLY A 197 7.02 -7.16 -6.21
C GLY A 197 5.88 -6.18 -6.41
N PHE A 198 5.50 -6.00 -7.67
CA PHE A 198 4.35 -5.23 -8.12
C PHE A 198 3.35 -6.19 -8.72
N PHE A 199 2.21 -6.37 -8.07
CA PHE A 199 1.18 -7.33 -8.45
C PHE A 199 -0.08 -6.59 -8.89
N THR A 200 -0.55 -6.86 -10.11
CA THR A 200 -1.89 -6.45 -10.55
C THR A 200 -2.78 -7.68 -10.50
N LEU A 201 -3.81 -7.62 -9.68
CA LEU A 201 -4.69 -8.76 -9.39
C LEU A 201 -6.11 -8.44 -9.82
N CYS A 202 -6.84 -9.46 -10.27
CA CYS A 202 -8.28 -9.40 -10.54
C CYS A 202 -9.00 -10.61 -9.96
N ARG A 203 -10.30 -10.50 -9.84
CA ARG A 203 -11.18 -11.63 -9.54
C ARG A 203 -11.61 -12.38 -10.77
#